data_2203a95fd82317cc965977dd13309ac7
#
_entry.id   2203a95fd82317cc965977dd13309ac7
#
_cell.length_a   1.000
_cell.length_b   1.000
_cell.length_c   1.000
_cell.angle_alpha   90.00
_cell.angle_beta   90.00
_cell.angle_gamma   90.00
#
_symmetry.space_group_name_H-M   'P 1'
#
loop_
_entity.id
_entity.type
_entity.pdbx_description
1 polymer ?
#
loop_
_entity_poly.entity_id
_entity_poly.type
_entity_poly.pdbx_seq_one_letter_code
_entity_poly.pdbx_strand_id
1 'polypeptide(L)'
;MNKKINNGLAIILPNKRINLFAIFILILGIISGSIFLIVLKDNDKNMIVEQFNTFIKNVNENNINNSYAFRNALYENYIFIILVWLLGSSIIGIIVNIFLVFFKGFIYGFSLSSCYWVFKYKGLILGFIYAFPTIIINLIVILILLVYSILFTSYLWKVIFAKDRNTGIKRFLKKYLFVLLICLVLGLVSSFLEAYLVPSMIKLVIKLFI
;
A
#
# COMPACT_ATOMS: atom_id res chain seq x y z
N MET A 1 27.17 13.67 -9.40
CA MET A 1 25.71 13.48 -9.28
C MET A 1 25.30 12.18 -8.57
N ASN A 2 26.05 11.09 -8.70
CA ASN A 2 25.71 9.78 -8.09
C ASN A 2 25.76 9.69 -6.55
N LYS A 3 26.58 10.48 -5.86
CA LYS A 3 26.73 10.40 -4.37
C LYS A 3 25.51 10.93 -3.59
N LYS A 4 24.80 11.93 -4.13
CA LYS A 4 23.56 12.47 -3.51
C LYS A 4 22.36 11.52 -3.69
N ILE A 5 22.27 10.84 -4.82
CA ILE A 5 21.20 9.86 -5.10
C ILE A 5 21.39 8.62 -4.22
N ASN A 6 22.63 8.12 -4.06
CA ASN A 6 22.93 7.02 -3.16
C ASN A 6 22.64 7.36 -1.68
N ASN A 7 22.85 8.61 -1.25
CA ASN A 7 22.50 9.03 0.11
C ASN A 7 20.99 9.11 0.32
N GLY A 8 20.20 9.51 -0.68
CA GLY A 8 18.74 9.52 -0.61
C GLY A 8 18.15 8.11 -0.53
N LEU A 9 18.62 7.19 -1.38
CA LEU A 9 18.21 5.79 -1.36
C LEU A 9 18.63 5.06 -0.07
N ALA A 10 19.80 5.38 0.49
CA ALA A 10 20.25 4.84 1.78
C ALA A 10 19.42 5.35 2.97
N ILE A 11 18.73 6.49 2.82
CA ILE A 11 17.76 6.96 3.81
C ILE A 11 16.46 6.18 3.70
N ILE A 12 16.01 5.87 2.49
CA ILE A 12 14.73 5.20 2.23
C ILE A 12 14.84 3.68 2.48
N LEU A 13 15.95 3.06 2.12
CA LEU A 13 16.18 1.62 2.18
C LEU A 13 17.51 1.28 2.91
N PRO A 14 17.58 1.48 4.22
CA PRO A 14 18.83 1.42 4.96
C PRO A 14 19.43 0.02 5.14
N ASN A 15 18.65 -1.05 4.97
CA ASN A 15 19.12 -2.44 5.19
C ASN A 15 18.58 -3.39 4.11
N LYS A 16 19.48 -3.88 3.25
CA LYS A 16 19.13 -4.76 2.13
C LYS A 16 18.37 -6.04 2.57
N ARG A 17 18.75 -6.66 3.68
CA ARG A 17 18.10 -7.89 4.16
C ARG A 17 16.67 -7.63 4.63
N ILE A 18 16.45 -6.55 5.37
CA ILE A 18 15.12 -6.18 5.86
C ILE A 18 14.23 -5.78 4.68
N ASN A 19 14.77 -5.07 3.70
CA ASN A 19 14.03 -4.69 2.49
C ASN A 19 13.58 -5.92 1.70
N LEU A 20 14.47 -6.89 1.49
CA LEU A 20 14.14 -8.15 0.81
C LEU A 20 13.06 -8.92 1.57
N PHE A 21 13.15 -8.97 2.90
CA PHE A 21 12.13 -9.61 3.74
C PHE A 21 10.76 -8.90 3.60
N ALA A 22 10.72 -7.56 3.65
CA ALA A 22 9.50 -6.80 3.49
C ALA A 22 8.84 -7.03 2.11
N ILE A 23 9.66 -7.02 1.04
CA ILE A 23 9.19 -7.31 -0.33
C ILE A 23 8.66 -8.74 -0.43
N PHE A 24 9.34 -9.71 0.18
CA PHE A 24 8.92 -11.11 0.19
C PHE A 24 7.54 -11.28 0.85
N ILE A 25 7.31 -10.69 2.02
CA ILE A 25 6.02 -10.74 2.72
C ILE A 25 4.90 -10.12 1.86
N LEU A 26 5.19 -9.01 1.21
CA LEU A 26 4.23 -8.32 0.35
C LEU A 26 3.88 -9.15 -0.88
N ILE A 27 4.87 -9.77 -1.55
CA ILE A 27 4.66 -10.67 -2.70
C ILE A 27 3.84 -11.89 -2.28
N LEU A 28 4.14 -12.49 -1.12
CA LEU A 28 3.34 -13.59 -0.59
C LEU A 28 1.87 -13.17 -0.39
N GLY A 29 1.63 -11.97 0.12
CA GLY A 29 0.27 -11.42 0.21
C GLY A 29 -0.41 -11.32 -1.15
N ILE A 30 0.26 -10.73 -2.16
CA ILE A 30 -0.28 -10.57 -3.51
C ILE A 30 -0.64 -11.95 -4.13
N ILE A 31 0.25 -12.92 -4.03
CA ILE A 31 0.02 -14.27 -4.55
C ILE A 31 -1.17 -14.91 -3.83
N SER A 32 -1.21 -14.83 -2.50
CA SER A 32 -2.30 -15.42 -1.70
C SER A 32 -3.65 -14.80 -2.03
N GLY A 33 -3.72 -13.47 -2.23
CA GLY A 33 -4.94 -12.78 -2.64
C GLY A 33 -5.41 -13.18 -4.04
N SER A 34 -4.46 -13.38 -4.96
CA SER A 34 -4.78 -13.85 -6.32
C SER A 34 -5.29 -15.28 -6.33
N ILE A 35 -4.70 -16.18 -5.53
CA ILE A 35 -5.15 -17.58 -5.38
C ILE A 35 -6.53 -17.61 -4.71
N PHE A 36 -6.77 -16.76 -3.72
CA PHE A 36 -8.04 -16.71 -3.01
C PHE A 36 -9.23 -16.49 -3.96
N LEU A 37 -9.09 -15.60 -4.97
CA LEU A 37 -10.12 -15.41 -5.98
C LEU A 37 -10.47 -16.70 -6.74
N ILE A 38 -9.47 -17.52 -7.03
CA ILE A 38 -9.69 -18.78 -7.78
C ILE A 38 -10.55 -19.75 -6.97
N VAL A 39 -10.32 -19.80 -5.66
CA VAL A 39 -10.99 -20.71 -4.71
C VAL A 39 -12.40 -20.25 -4.32
N LEU A 40 -12.75 -18.98 -4.57
CA LEU A 40 -14.09 -18.43 -4.27
C LEU A 40 -15.19 -19.23 -4.98
N LYS A 41 -16.34 -19.33 -4.30
CA LYS A 41 -17.57 -19.93 -4.87
C LYS A 41 -18.11 -19.04 -5.99
N ASP A 42 -18.85 -19.64 -6.91
CA ASP A 42 -19.40 -18.91 -8.07
C ASP A 42 -20.37 -17.79 -7.67
N ASN A 43 -21.13 -17.96 -6.59
CA ASN A 43 -22.00 -16.92 -6.06
C ASN A 43 -21.21 -15.66 -5.64
N ASP A 44 -20.07 -15.84 -4.94
CA ASP A 44 -19.23 -14.72 -4.50
C ASP A 44 -18.55 -14.05 -5.70
N LYS A 45 -18.15 -14.82 -6.72
CA LYS A 45 -17.61 -14.30 -7.98
C LYS A 45 -18.65 -13.46 -8.73
N ASN A 46 -19.92 -13.87 -8.73
CA ASN A 46 -21.00 -13.11 -9.34
C ASN A 46 -21.24 -11.77 -8.64
N MET A 47 -21.12 -11.72 -7.30
CA MET A 47 -21.18 -10.46 -6.55
C MET A 47 -20.04 -9.51 -6.94
N ILE A 48 -18.84 -10.04 -7.18
CA ILE A 48 -17.70 -9.22 -7.67
C ILE A 48 -18.02 -8.64 -9.04
N VAL A 49 -18.57 -9.44 -9.97
CA VAL A 49 -18.96 -8.98 -11.30
C VAL A 49 -20.00 -7.85 -11.20
N GLU A 50 -21.00 -8.00 -10.34
CA GLU A 50 -22.05 -7.00 -10.14
C GLU A 50 -21.49 -5.68 -9.59
N GLN A 51 -20.59 -5.75 -8.60
CA GLN A 51 -19.91 -4.57 -8.05
C GLN A 51 -19.09 -3.83 -9.10
N PHE A 52 -18.33 -4.55 -9.94
CA PHE A 52 -17.57 -3.93 -11.03
C PHE A 52 -18.48 -3.29 -12.08
N ASN A 53 -19.57 -3.95 -12.47
CA ASN A 53 -20.53 -3.40 -13.41
C ASN A 53 -21.19 -2.12 -12.87
N THR A 54 -21.57 -2.11 -11.60
CA THR A 54 -22.11 -0.92 -10.92
C THR A 54 -21.08 0.21 -10.87
N PHE A 55 -19.83 -0.10 -10.56
CA PHE A 55 -18.75 0.88 -10.57
C PHE A 55 -18.54 1.49 -11.95
N ILE A 56 -18.48 0.67 -13.02
CA ILE A 56 -18.34 1.16 -14.39
C ILE A 56 -19.54 2.03 -14.81
N LYS A 57 -20.75 1.63 -14.45
CA LYS A 57 -21.95 2.43 -14.71
C LYS A 57 -21.85 3.81 -14.05
N ASN A 58 -21.47 3.87 -12.78
CA ASN A 58 -21.30 5.13 -12.05
C ASN A 58 -20.19 6.01 -12.66
N VAL A 59 -19.11 5.42 -13.16
CA VAL A 59 -18.03 6.15 -13.87
C VAL A 59 -18.56 6.76 -15.16
N ASN A 60 -19.33 6.00 -15.95
CA ASN A 60 -19.87 6.45 -17.23
C ASN A 60 -20.91 7.57 -17.07
N GLU A 61 -21.79 7.45 -16.06
CA GLU A 61 -22.84 8.43 -15.77
C GLU A 61 -22.33 9.67 -15.02
N ASN A 62 -21.03 9.79 -14.75
CA ASN A 62 -20.43 10.86 -13.93
C ASN A 62 -21.03 10.97 -12.50
N ASN A 63 -21.55 9.89 -11.97
CA ASN A 63 -22.15 9.83 -10.63
C ASN A 63 -21.10 9.69 -9.50
N ILE A 64 -19.82 9.83 -9.83
CA ILE A 64 -18.75 9.74 -8.83
C ILE A 64 -18.55 11.09 -8.14
N ASN A 65 -18.77 11.13 -6.84
CA ASN A 65 -18.40 12.26 -6.02
C ASN A 65 -16.91 12.19 -5.65
N ASN A 66 -16.07 12.87 -6.46
CA ASN A 66 -14.61 12.86 -6.28
C ASN A 66 -14.18 13.36 -4.89
N SER A 67 -14.89 14.34 -4.30
CA SER A 67 -14.57 14.86 -2.97
C SER A 67 -14.84 13.82 -1.88
N TYR A 68 -15.90 13.03 -2.03
CA TYR A 68 -16.20 11.92 -1.12
C TYR A 68 -15.19 10.79 -1.28
N ALA A 69 -14.87 10.41 -2.52
CA ALA A 69 -13.86 9.41 -2.82
C ALA A 69 -12.47 9.81 -2.26
N PHE A 70 -12.09 11.09 -2.40
CA PHE A 70 -10.83 11.61 -1.84
C PHE A 70 -10.79 11.50 -0.32
N ARG A 71 -11.84 11.90 0.38
CA ARG A 71 -11.89 11.79 1.85
C ARG A 71 -11.78 10.34 2.33
N ASN A 72 -12.47 9.42 1.65
CA ASN A 72 -12.40 7.99 2.00
C ASN A 72 -11.01 7.41 1.77
N ALA A 73 -10.42 7.64 0.60
CA ALA A 73 -9.07 7.18 0.27
C ALA A 73 -8.02 7.77 1.23
N LEU A 74 -8.14 9.05 1.58
CA LEU A 74 -7.26 9.71 2.52
C LEU A 74 -7.39 9.12 3.93
N TYR A 75 -8.61 8.88 4.38
CA TYR A 75 -8.90 8.30 5.68
C TYR A 75 -8.32 6.88 5.79
N GLU A 76 -8.54 6.03 4.79
CA GLU A 76 -8.00 4.67 4.75
C GLU A 76 -6.47 4.66 4.74
N ASN A 77 -5.84 5.47 3.89
CA ASN A 77 -4.39 5.56 3.80
C ASN A 77 -3.77 6.09 5.10
N TYR A 78 -4.36 7.13 5.70
CA TYR A 78 -3.83 7.72 6.93
C TYR A 78 -3.99 6.82 8.14
N ILE A 79 -5.14 6.17 8.29
CA ILE A 79 -5.33 5.19 9.38
C ILE A 79 -4.30 4.09 9.25
N PHE A 80 -4.09 3.55 8.07
CA PHE A 80 -3.12 2.49 7.85
C PHE A 80 -1.69 2.95 8.19
N ILE A 81 -1.28 4.13 7.69
CA ILE A 81 0.05 4.71 7.94
C ILE A 81 0.28 4.92 9.45
N ILE A 82 -0.67 5.55 10.14
CA ILE A 82 -0.57 5.85 11.56
C ILE A 82 -0.56 4.56 12.38
N LEU A 83 -1.41 3.58 12.04
CA LEU A 83 -1.50 2.30 12.73
C LEU A 83 -0.18 1.52 12.63
N VAL A 84 0.39 1.36 11.41
CA VAL A 84 1.66 0.67 11.21
C VAL A 84 2.80 1.39 11.94
N TRP A 85 2.79 2.73 11.92
CA TRP A 85 3.79 3.53 12.62
C TRP A 85 3.68 3.38 14.14
N LEU A 86 2.49 3.47 14.72
CA LEU A 86 2.26 3.29 16.16
C LEU A 86 2.66 1.88 16.62
N LEU A 87 2.22 0.86 15.91
CA LEU A 87 2.58 -0.53 16.22
C LEU A 87 4.08 -0.77 16.11
N GLY A 88 4.76 -0.13 15.16
CA GLY A 88 6.21 -0.20 15.01
C GLY A 88 7.00 0.41 16.16
N SER A 89 6.36 1.18 17.04
CA SER A 89 6.98 1.66 18.27
C SER A 89 6.99 0.62 19.41
N SER A 90 6.37 -0.54 19.20
CA SER A 90 6.28 -1.62 20.19
C SER A 90 6.94 -2.91 19.67
N ILE A 91 7.50 -3.69 20.58
CA ILE A 91 8.16 -4.96 20.24
C ILE A 91 7.15 -5.99 19.70
N ILE A 92 5.97 -6.04 20.29
CA ILE A 92 4.88 -6.94 19.87
C ILE A 92 4.27 -6.46 18.55
N GLY A 93 4.20 -5.15 18.35
CA GLY A 93 3.61 -4.53 17.18
C GLY A 93 4.29 -4.87 15.85
N ILE A 94 5.57 -5.31 15.87
CA ILE A 94 6.26 -5.74 14.65
C ILE A 94 5.59 -6.97 14.00
N ILE A 95 5.12 -7.91 14.83
CA ILE A 95 4.43 -9.12 14.33
C ILE A 95 3.13 -8.72 13.65
N VAL A 96 2.39 -7.80 14.28
CA VAL A 96 1.14 -7.27 13.71
C VAL A 96 1.43 -6.49 12.42
N ASN A 97 2.51 -5.70 12.36
CA ASN A 97 2.88 -4.96 11.16
C ASN A 97 3.23 -5.87 9.98
N ILE A 98 3.91 -6.99 10.21
CA ILE A 98 4.19 -8.00 9.18
C ILE A 98 2.88 -8.53 8.62
N PHE A 99 1.92 -8.86 9.50
CA PHE A 99 0.60 -9.33 9.09
C PHE A 99 -0.19 -8.26 8.32
N LEU A 100 -0.16 -7.00 8.76
CA LEU A 100 -0.83 -5.89 8.06
C LEU A 100 -0.27 -5.67 6.65
N VAL A 101 1.05 -5.77 6.48
CA VAL A 101 1.69 -5.65 5.17
C VAL A 101 1.32 -6.83 4.26
N PHE A 102 1.32 -8.05 4.80
CA PHE A 102 0.82 -9.22 4.08
C PHE A 102 -0.64 -9.02 3.65
N PHE A 103 -1.50 -8.55 4.55
CA PHE A 103 -2.92 -8.34 4.28
C PHE A 103 -3.18 -7.23 3.23
N LYS A 104 -2.41 -6.15 3.25
CA LYS A 104 -2.46 -5.13 2.17
C LYS A 104 -2.02 -5.71 0.82
N GLY A 105 -0.96 -6.52 0.81
CA GLY A 105 -0.57 -7.27 -0.39
C GLY A 105 -1.69 -8.18 -0.90
N PHE A 106 -2.35 -8.89 0.01
CA PHE A 106 -3.51 -9.74 -0.29
C PHE A 106 -4.65 -8.95 -0.95
N ILE A 107 -5.01 -7.79 -0.40
CA ILE A 107 -6.05 -6.93 -0.99
C ILE A 107 -5.68 -6.51 -2.41
N TYR A 108 -4.43 -6.11 -2.65
CA TYR A 108 -3.98 -5.70 -3.99
C TYR A 108 -3.97 -6.86 -4.98
N GLY A 109 -3.49 -8.04 -4.56
CA GLY A 109 -3.52 -9.24 -5.39
C GLY A 109 -4.94 -9.66 -5.74
N PHE A 110 -5.84 -9.66 -4.77
CA PHE A 110 -7.26 -9.94 -4.95
C PHE A 110 -7.92 -8.94 -5.92
N SER A 111 -7.69 -7.64 -5.74
CA SER A 111 -8.26 -6.60 -6.59
C SER A 111 -7.81 -6.70 -8.05
N LEU A 112 -6.51 -6.89 -8.29
CA LEU A 112 -5.97 -7.05 -9.64
C LEU A 112 -6.51 -8.31 -10.34
N SER A 113 -6.55 -9.42 -9.60
CA SER A 113 -7.08 -10.69 -10.12
C SER A 113 -8.59 -10.62 -10.39
N SER A 114 -9.35 -9.87 -9.57
CA SER A 114 -10.77 -9.61 -9.78
C SER A 114 -11.02 -8.82 -11.07
N CYS A 115 -10.21 -7.79 -11.35
CA CYS A 115 -10.28 -7.06 -12.62
C CYS A 115 -10.05 -7.98 -13.82
N TYR A 116 -9.05 -8.89 -13.72
CA TYR A 116 -8.81 -9.86 -14.78
C TYR A 116 -9.96 -10.86 -14.94
N TRP A 117 -10.53 -11.32 -13.84
CA TRP A 117 -11.64 -12.29 -13.86
C TRP A 117 -12.86 -11.73 -14.58
N VAL A 118 -13.22 -10.47 -14.27
CA VAL A 118 -14.42 -9.82 -14.80
C VAL A 118 -14.25 -9.45 -16.28
N PHE A 119 -13.14 -8.83 -16.66
CA PHE A 119 -12.96 -8.22 -17.99
C PHE A 119 -11.93 -8.94 -18.87
N LYS A 120 -11.37 -10.08 -18.42
CA LYS A 120 -10.33 -10.86 -19.13
C LYS A 120 -9.13 -9.95 -19.49
N TYR A 121 -8.67 -9.97 -20.73
CA TYR A 121 -7.53 -9.13 -21.17
C TYR A 121 -7.79 -7.62 -21.08
N LYS A 122 -9.02 -7.18 -21.30
CA LYS A 122 -9.42 -5.78 -21.07
C LYS A 122 -9.30 -5.41 -19.59
N GLY A 123 -9.58 -6.34 -18.68
CA GLY A 123 -9.41 -6.19 -17.24
C GLY A 123 -7.96 -6.01 -16.80
N LEU A 124 -7.00 -6.62 -17.48
CA LEU A 124 -5.57 -6.35 -17.21
C LEU A 124 -5.22 -4.90 -17.48
N ILE A 125 -5.71 -4.32 -18.57
CA ILE A 125 -5.46 -2.91 -18.91
C ILE A 125 -6.14 -1.99 -17.89
N LEU A 126 -7.40 -2.25 -17.55
CA LEU A 126 -8.13 -1.51 -16.51
C LEU A 126 -7.45 -1.64 -15.15
N GLY A 127 -7.09 -2.85 -14.75
CA GLY A 127 -6.38 -3.12 -13.51
C GLY A 127 -5.02 -2.44 -13.46
N PHE A 128 -4.27 -2.45 -14.58
CA PHE A 128 -2.99 -1.76 -14.67
C PHE A 128 -3.13 -0.24 -14.53
N ILE A 129 -4.12 0.36 -15.19
CA ILE A 129 -4.39 1.80 -15.10
C ILE A 129 -4.83 2.18 -13.69
N TYR A 130 -5.67 1.37 -13.05
CA TYR A 130 -6.04 1.56 -11.66
C TYR A 130 -4.82 1.39 -10.72
N ALA A 131 -4.01 0.37 -10.95
CA ALA A 131 -2.88 0.02 -10.10
C ALA A 131 -1.70 0.99 -10.25
N PHE A 132 -1.40 1.42 -11.47
CA PHE A 132 -0.14 2.10 -11.79
C PHE A 132 0.10 3.36 -10.96
N PRO A 133 -0.83 4.33 -10.85
CA PRO A 133 -0.55 5.55 -10.10
C PRO A 133 -0.65 5.37 -8.59
N THR A 134 -1.62 4.59 -8.09
CA THR A 134 -1.98 4.56 -6.67
C THR A 134 -1.35 3.39 -5.93
N ILE A 135 -1.45 2.17 -6.47
CA ILE A 135 -0.91 0.97 -5.82
C ILE A 135 0.61 1.07 -5.69
N ILE A 136 1.33 1.56 -6.72
CA ILE A 136 2.80 1.68 -6.65
C ILE A 136 3.21 2.63 -5.53
N ILE A 137 2.57 3.79 -5.40
CA ILE A 137 2.88 4.75 -4.32
C ILE A 137 2.59 4.10 -2.96
N ASN A 138 1.45 3.46 -2.81
CA ASN A 138 1.07 2.78 -1.57
C ASN A 138 2.01 1.62 -1.23
N LEU A 139 2.48 0.84 -2.21
CA LEU A 139 3.49 -0.20 -2.00
C LEU A 139 4.80 0.37 -1.47
N ILE A 140 5.26 1.49 -2.03
CA ILE A 140 6.47 2.19 -1.56
C ILE A 140 6.28 2.65 -0.12
N VAL A 141 5.14 3.26 0.22
CA VAL A 141 4.81 3.72 1.58
C VAL A 141 4.83 2.55 2.57
N ILE A 142 4.17 1.45 2.23
CA ILE A 142 4.09 0.24 3.06
C ILE A 142 5.47 -0.35 3.32
N LEU A 143 6.30 -0.47 2.28
CA LEU A 143 7.66 -0.99 2.40
C LEU A 143 8.53 -0.10 3.29
N ILE A 144 8.48 1.22 3.10
CA ILE A 144 9.22 2.17 3.93
C ILE A 144 8.78 2.04 5.40
N LEU A 145 7.48 2.04 5.67
CA LEU A 145 6.93 1.92 7.02
C LEU A 145 7.36 0.63 7.70
N LEU A 146 7.24 -0.52 7.02
CA LEU A 146 7.63 -1.81 7.60
C LEU A 146 9.12 -1.87 7.91
N VAL A 147 9.97 -1.43 6.98
CA VAL A 147 11.43 -1.43 7.16
C VAL A 147 11.82 -0.56 8.35
N TYR A 148 11.26 0.64 8.46
CA TYR A 148 11.57 1.55 9.57
C TYR A 148 10.96 1.09 10.90
N SER A 149 9.80 0.44 10.87
CA SER A 149 9.21 -0.23 12.02
C SER A 149 10.15 -1.32 12.57
N ILE A 150 10.64 -2.21 11.70
CA ILE A 150 11.60 -3.27 12.10
C ILE A 150 12.89 -2.67 12.68
N LEU A 151 13.44 -1.65 12.04
CA LEU A 151 14.66 -0.99 12.52
C LEU A 151 14.46 -0.32 13.87
N PHE A 152 13.35 0.39 14.05
CA PHE A 152 13.04 1.09 15.28
C PHE A 152 12.79 0.10 16.44
N THR A 153 12.02 -0.95 16.20
CA THR A 153 11.80 -2.01 17.19
C THR A 153 13.09 -2.75 17.55
N SER A 154 13.91 -3.08 16.55
CA SER A 154 15.22 -3.72 16.80
C SER A 154 16.15 -2.83 17.65
N TYR A 155 16.04 -1.52 17.46
CA TYR A 155 16.77 -0.55 18.26
C TYR A 155 16.23 -0.47 19.69
N LEU A 156 14.90 -0.42 19.87
CA LEU A 156 14.28 -0.45 21.20
C LEU A 156 14.65 -1.71 21.97
N TRP A 157 14.68 -2.87 21.29
CA TRP A 157 15.12 -4.12 21.88
C TRP A 157 16.53 -4.01 22.48
N LYS A 158 17.47 -3.46 21.72
CA LYS A 158 18.86 -3.26 22.18
C LYS A 158 18.94 -2.33 23.39
N VAL A 159 18.17 -1.25 23.39
CA VAL A 159 18.15 -0.27 24.50
C VAL A 159 17.59 -0.88 25.78
N ILE A 160 16.51 -1.64 25.67
CA ILE A 160 15.81 -2.21 26.83
C ILE A 160 16.58 -3.40 27.40
N PHE A 161 17.01 -4.33 26.55
CA PHE A 161 17.60 -5.60 27.00
C PHE A 161 19.14 -5.59 27.08
N ALA A 162 19.83 -4.88 26.18
CA ALA A 162 21.29 -4.81 26.20
C ALA A 162 21.85 -3.69 27.11
N LYS A 163 20.99 -2.90 27.78
CA LYS A 163 21.35 -1.77 28.66
C LYS A 163 22.32 -0.75 28.05
N ASP A 164 22.35 -0.66 26.74
CA ASP A 164 23.25 0.23 26.01
C ASP A 164 22.69 1.66 26.03
N ARG A 165 22.92 2.37 27.15
CA ARG A 165 22.39 3.72 27.43
C ARG A 165 22.99 4.82 26.55
N ASN A 166 24.07 4.53 25.82
CA ASN A 166 24.78 5.53 25.00
C ASN A 166 24.17 5.72 23.61
N THR A 167 23.03 5.15 23.37
CA THR A 167 22.34 5.18 22.10
C THR A 167 21.50 6.44 21.98
N GLY A 168 21.68 7.19 20.90
CA GLY A 168 20.94 8.43 20.64
C GLY A 168 19.47 8.22 20.33
N ILE A 169 18.66 7.74 21.28
CA ILE A 169 17.20 7.51 21.14
C ILE A 169 16.51 8.69 20.47
N LYS A 170 16.82 9.91 20.90
CA LYS A 170 16.25 11.14 20.34
C LYS A 170 16.51 11.28 18.83
N ARG A 171 17.70 10.86 18.36
CA ARG A 171 18.08 10.91 16.94
C ARG A 171 17.30 9.88 16.12
N PHE A 172 17.12 8.67 16.67
CA PHE A 172 16.35 7.60 16.03
C PHE A 172 14.86 7.96 15.97
N LEU A 173 14.30 8.48 17.05
CA LEU A 173 12.91 8.93 17.11
C LEU A 173 12.64 10.06 16.12
N LYS A 174 13.53 11.06 16.02
CA LYS A 174 13.42 12.11 15.01
C LYS A 174 13.40 11.55 13.59
N LYS A 175 14.23 10.56 13.29
CA LYS A 175 14.26 9.91 11.98
C LYS A 175 12.95 9.15 11.72
N TYR A 176 12.42 8.45 12.73
CA TYR A 176 11.18 7.68 12.64
C TYR A 176 9.96 8.60 12.43
N LEU A 177 9.92 9.75 13.12
CA LEU A 177 8.93 10.80 12.89
C LEU A 177 9.04 11.43 11.49
N PHE A 178 10.25 11.68 11.03
CA PHE A 178 10.47 12.21 9.67
C PHE A 178 9.95 11.25 8.59
N VAL A 179 10.16 9.95 8.77
CA VAL A 179 9.61 8.92 7.87
C VAL A 179 8.08 8.93 7.88
N LEU A 180 7.44 9.08 9.05
CA LEU A 180 5.99 9.23 9.12
C LEU A 180 5.50 10.40 8.27
N LEU A 181 6.14 11.57 8.39
CA LEU A 181 5.76 12.75 7.60
C LEU A 181 5.87 12.51 6.09
N ILE A 182 6.95 11.86 5.65
CA ILE A 182 7.11 11.49 4.23
C ILE A 182 5.97 10.55 3.79
N CYS A 183 5.67 9.53 4.59
CA CYS A 183 4.61 8.57 4.28
C CYS A 183 3.22 9.23 4.24
N LEU A 184 2.94 10.19 5.13
CA LEU A 184 1.68 10.95 5.11
C LEU A 184 1.56 11.81 3.84
N VAL A 185 2.65 12.47 3.41
CA VAL A 185 2.65 13.24 2.16
C VAL A 185 2.42 12.32 0.95
N LEU A 186 3.11 11.17 0.90
CA LEU A 186 2.89 10.19 -0.17
C LEU A 186 1.47 9.60 -0.15
N GLY A 187 0.92 9.35 1.04
CA GLY A 187 -0.47 8.91 1.22
C GLY A 187 -1.48 9.93 0.72
N LEU A 188 -1.23 11.23 0.96
CA LEU A 188 -2.05 12.31 0.42
C LEU A 188 -2.02 12.33 -1.11
N VAL A 189 -0.82 12.24 -1.70
CA VAL A 189 -0.65 12.19 -3.16
C VAL A 189 -1.37 10.98 -3.74
N SER A 190 -1.22 9.79 -3.13
CA SER A 190 -1.91 8.59 -3.57
C SER A 190 -3.44 8.75 -3.53
N SER A 191 -3.99 9.28 -2.43
CA SER A 191 -5.43 9.50 -2.28
C SER A 191 -5.98 10.50 -3.30
N PHE A 192 -5.22 11.53 -3.63
CA PHE A 192 -5.57 12.49 -4.67
C PHE A 192 -5.62 11.83 -6.06
N LEU A 193 -4.61 11.04 -6.39
CA LEU A 193 -4.59 10.31 -7.67
C LEU A 193 -5.74 9.31 -7.77
N GLU A 194 -6.04 8.61 -6.68
CA GLU A 194 -7.13 7.63 -6.62
C GLU A 194 -8.50 8.27 -6.86
N ALA A 195 -8.76 9.45 -6.29
CA ALA A 195 -10.05 10.10 -6.37
C ALA A 195 -10.29 10.86 -7.69
N TYR A 196 -9.24 11.44 -8.26
CA TYR A 196 -9.39 12.33 -9.42
C TYR A 196 -8.83 11.75 -10.71
N LEU A 197 -7.66 11.11 -10.67
CA LEU A 197 -6.98 10.64 -11.86
C LEU A 197 -7.52 9.27 -12.31
N VAL A 198 -7.69 8.34 -11.38
CA VAL A 198 -8.13 6.97 -11.70
C VAL A 198 -9.51 6.93 -12.39
N PRO A 199 -10.57 7.58 -11.90
CA PRO A 199 -11.87 7.57 -12.58
C PRO A 199 -11.81 8.17 -13.98
N SER A 200 -11.03 9.23 -14.16
CA SER A 200 -10.83 9.88 -15.47
C SER A 200 -10.13 8.96 -16.46
N MET A 201 -9.10 8.24 -16.03
CA MET A 201 -8.39 7.28 -16.86
C MET A 201 -9.27 6.07 -17.22
N ILE A 202 -10.03 5.53 -16.26
CA ILE A 202 -10.94 4.42 -16.49
C ILE A 202 -12.00 4.83 -17.53
N LYS A 203 -12.54 6.04 -17.43
CA LYS A 203 -13.52 6.56 -18.40
C LYS A 203 -12.97 6.64 -19.83
N LEU A 204 -11.70 7.04 -19.98
CA LEU A 204 -11.04 7.06 -21.29
C LEU A 204 -10.90 5.65 -21.86
N VAL A 205 -10.52 4.67 -21.02
CA VAL A 205 -10.37 3.28 -21.47
C VAL A 205 -11.70 2.65 -21.84
N ILE A 206 -12.75 2.89 -21.07
CA ILE A 206 -14.10 2.39 -21.40
C ILE A 206 -14.51 2.88 -22.77
N LYS A 207 -14.30 4.19 -23.09
CA LYS A 207 -14.62 4.77 -24.41
C LYS A 207 -13.81 4.16 -25.56
N LEU A 208 -12.59 3.65 -25.31
CA LEU A 208 -11.76 3.04 -26.33
C LEU A 208 -12.08 1.57 -26.59
N PHE A 209 -12.71 0.87 -25.63
CA PHE A 209 -12.93 -0.57 -25.68
C PHE A 209 -14.41 -0.99 -25.78
N ILE A 210 -15.33 -0.06 -25.57
CA ILE A 210 -16.78 -0.22 -25.70
C ILE A 210 -17.29 0.73 -26.76
#